data_9b03d5247211a0f8adf0e93d14363b17
#
_entry.id   9b03d5247211a0f8adf0e93d14363b17
#
_cell.length_a   1.000
_cell.length_b   1.000
_cell.length_c   1.000
_cell.angle_alpha   90.00
_cell.angle_beta   90.00
_cell.angle_gamma   90.00
#
_symmetry.space_group_name_H-M   'P 1'
#
loop_
_entity.id
_entity.type
_entity.pdbx_description
1 polymer ?
#
loop_
_entity_poly.entity_id
_entity_poly.type
_entity_poly.pdbx_seq_one_letter_code
_entity_poly.pdbx_strand_id
1 'polypeptide(L)'
;MKQSTPDSTSGRRGFLQGAGSVALGAGLLQTSFEAMSADIQGARLLTPSGKPLRGLYPIVETPFTQDDKLDTDALAAEVEFINRGRVNGMIWPVFASSWSTLSEAERLEGAETMLAAGKGGKSAIAIAVQNAQWDVGTSVRYAKHAAAHGADAIVAIPLNNGWNVDDQAIIDYYKAIGAATDLPLIVQTRGTMSVELMLRMFQQIPTMKATKDEVGNPLERIAPLIEGTNNKLAVWAAGGGTGNLLLEELPAGFVGLCPTPQFADLLQQVQELYWAGNKREAFDMYGRVQAFATIHGAVEYMMIARGVFKETTKQRQQPMEPEARRSTGGGAAATAAGSGGGARTAQSLTEEQKQTVRDALASYLKPYLRA
;
A
#
# COMPACT_ATOMS: atom_id res chain seq x y z
N MET A 1 9.38 66.77 -47.69
CA MET A 1 9.32 66.08 -46.40
C MET A 1 8.53 64.79 -46.60
N LYS A 2 9.21 63.65 -46.77
CA LYS A 2 8.60 62.32 -46.85
C LYS A 2 9.15 61.51 -45.72
N GLN A 3 8.32 61.10 -44.77
CA GLN A 3 8.67 60.17 -43.69
C GLN A 3 8.65 58.73 -44.24
N SER A 4 9.73 58.00 -44.07
CA SER A 4 9.86 56.59 -44.36
C SER A 4 9.57 55.79 -43.06
N THR A 5 8.64 54.87 -43.15
CA THR A 5 8.36 53.83 -42.13
C THR A 5 9.36 52.66 -42.28
N PRO A 6 9.86 52.08 -41.16
CA PRO A 6 10.67 50.85 -41.25
C PRO A 6 9.81 49.58 -41.25
N ASP A 7 10.23 48.69 -42.11
CA ASP A 7 9.65 47.37 -42.32
C ASP A 7 10.00 46.40 -41.17
N SER A 8 9.01 45.73 -40.61
CA SER A 8 9.13 44.77 -39.48
C SER A 8 8.91 43.37 -39.99
N THR A 9 9.95 42.75 -40.59
CA THR A 9 9.94 41.32 -40.92
C THR A 9 11.28 40.65 -40.58
N SER A 10 11.54 40.45 -39.29
CA SER A 10 12.56 39.48 -38.87
C SER A 10 12.28 39.09 -37.42
N GLY A 11 11.73 37.91 -37.19
CA GLY A 11 11.49 37.43 -35.82
C GLY A 11 10.71 36.10 -35.67
N ARG A 12 10.57 35.32 -36.74
CA ARG A 12 9.81 34.05 -36.59
C ARG A 12 10.58 32.75 -36.92
N ARG A 13 11.89 32.80 -37.04
CA ARG A 13 12.68 31.57 -37.36
C ARG A 13 13.55 31.01 -36.24
N GLY A 14 13.59 31.64 -35.04
CA GLY A 14 14.44 31.21 -33.92
C GLY A 14 13.73 30.34 -32.87
N PHE A 15 12.41 30.19 -32.92
CA PHE A 15 11.66 29.54 -31.82
C PHE A 15 11.40 28.03 -32.03
N LEU A 16 11.65 27.49 -33.21
CA LEU A 16 11.39 26.07 -33.49
C LEU A 16 12.60 25.12 -33.36
N GLN A 17 13.80 25.64 -33.09
CA GLN A 17 14.98 24.79 -32.90
C GLN A 17 15.25 24.42 -31.43
N GLY A 18 14.61 25.08 -30.45
CA GLY A 18 14.75 24.75 -29.02
C GLY A 18 13.82 23.65 -28.49
N ALA A 19 12.71 23.39 -29.20
CA ALA A 19 11.70 22.42 -28.73
C ALA A 19 12.07 20.95 -29.05
N GLY A 20 12.96 20.72 -30.01
CA GLY A 20 13.35 19.35 -30.40
C GLY A 20 14.31 18.65 -29.42
N SER A 21 15.13 19.42 -28.70
CA SER A 21 16.14 18.85 -27.79
C SER A 21 15.57 18.46 -26.43
N VAL A 22 14.52 19.13 -25.98
CA VAL A 22 13.86 18.81 -24.69
C VAL A 22 12.95 17.60 -24.85
N ALA A 23 12.29 17.45 -25.99
CA ALA A 23 11.43 16.29 -26.26
C ALA A 23 12.23 14.97 -26.41
N LEU A 24 13.44 15.01 -26.96
CA LEU A 24 14.31 13.84 -27.04
C LEU A 24 14.90 13.43 -25.69
N GLY A 25 15.21 14.38 -24.80
CA GLY A 25 15.69 14.10 -23.45
C GLY A 25 14.60 13.49 -22.55
N ALA A 26 13.37 14.02 -22.62
CA ALA A 26 12.23 13.50 -21.88
C ALA A 26 11.83 12.11 -22.38
N GLY A 27 11.86 11.87 -23.69
CA GLY A 27 11.55 10.57 -24.28
C GLY A 27 12.58 9.49 -23.93
N LEU A 28 13.86 9.81 -23.84
CA LEU A 28 14.92 8.87 -23.46
C LEU A 28 14.91 8.56 -21.96
N LEU A 29 14.56 9.53 -21.11
CA LEU A 29 14.38 9.31 -19.67
C LEU A 29 13.12 8.46 -19.42
N GLN A 30 12.03 8.72 -20.12
CA GLN A 30 10.78 7.97 -19.99
C GLN A 30 10.91 6.52 -20.49
N THR A 31 11.60 6.29 -21.61
CA THR A 31 11.88 4.94 -22.10
C THR A 31 12.86 4.18 -21.20
N SER A 32 13.81 4.85 -20.55
CA SER A 32 14.70 4.24 -19.56
C SER A 32 13.96 3.85 -18.28
N PHE A 33 13.03 4.68 -17.80
CA PHE A 33 12.20 4.38 -16.66
C PHE A 33 11.14 3.29 -16.94
N GLU A 34 10.53 3.31 -18.12
CA GLU A 34 9.60 2.25 -18.55
C GLU A 34 10.31 0.90 -18.72
N ALA A 35 11.54 0.89 -19.26
CA ALA A 35 12.36 -0.30 -19.36
C ALA A 35 12.83 -0.81 -17.99
N MET A 36 13.23 0.08 -17.07
CA MET A 36 13.55 -0.28 -15.68
C MET A 36 12.34 -0.85 -14.95
N SER A 37 11.16 -0.24 -15.07
CA SER A 37 9.95 -0.74 -14.42
C SER A 37 9.48 -2.08 -15.02
N ALA A 38 9.69 -2.30 -16.32
CA ALA A 38 9.44 -3.59 -16.95
C ALA A 38 10.39 -4.69 -16.44
N ASP A 39 11.67 -4.37 -16.19
CA ASP A 39 12.64 -5.28 -15.57
C ASP A 39 12.31 -5.58 -14.10
N ILE A 40 11.83 -4.60 -13.32
CA ILE A 40 11.31 -4.82 -11.96
C ILE A 40 10.10 -5.75 -12.01
N GLN A 41 9.18 -5.53 -12.93
CA GLN A 41 8.02 -6.38 -13.17
C GLN A 41 8.41 -7.79 -13.61
N GLY A 42 9.54 -7.95 -14.29
CA GLY A 42 10.14 -9.22 -14.71
C GLY A 42 10.94 -9.92 -13.61
N ALA A 43 11.53 -9.19 -12.67
CA ALA A 43 12.21 -9.78 -11.52
C ALA A 43 11.18 -10.48 -10.62
N ARG A 44 11.08 -11.80 -10.73
CA ARG A 44 10.13 -12.64 -9.99
C ARG A 44 10.57 -12.79 -8.54
N LEU A 45 10.39 -11.73 -7.75
CA LEU A 45 10.46 -11.85 -6.30
C LEU A 45 9.24 -12.65 -5.86
N LEU A 46 9.45 -13.91 -5.53
CA LEU A 46 8.42 -14.83 -5.09
C LEU A 46 8.59 -15.14 -3.62
N THR A 47 7.49 -15.40 -2.95
CA THR A 47 7.49 -16.06 -1.65
C THR A 47 7.93 -17.53 -1.81
N PRO A 48 8.27 -18.25 -0.72
CA PRO A 48 8.58 -19.68 -0.78
C PRO A 48 7.45 -20.52 -1.38
N SER A 49 6.20 -20.10 -1.26
CA SER A 49 5.03 -20.73 -1.85
C SER A 49 4.82 -20.40 -3.35
N GLY A 50 5.70 -19.60 -3.95
CA GLY A 50 5.64 -19.20 -5.35
C GLY A 50 4.68 -18.03 -5.65
N LYS A 51 4.15 -17.35 -4.64
CA LYS A 51 3.27 -16.19 -4.81
C LYS A 51 4.09 -14.91 -5.02
N PRO A 52 3.64 -13.96 -5.87
CA PRO A 52 4.45 -12.80 -6.23
C PRO A 52 4.51 -11.74 -5.12
N LEU A 53 5.70 -11.23 -4.86
CA LEU A 53 5.92 -10.02 -4.02
C LEU A 53 5.77 -8.75 -4.87
N ARG A 54 4.63 -8.60 -5.51
CA ARG A 54 4.25 -7.43 -6.33
C ARG A 54 2.74 -7.33 -6.43
N GLY A 55 2.24 -6.23 -6.96
CA GLY A 55 0.81 -6.00 -7.10
C GLY A 55 0.22 -5.38 -5.84
N LEU A 56 -1.07 -5.55 -5.64
CA LEU A 56 -1.73 -5.03 -4.45
C LEU A 56 -1.52 -5.95 -3.24
N TYR A 57 -1.20 -5.30 -2.13
CA TYR A 57 -1.15 -5.92 -0.81
C TYR A 57 -2.00 -5.09 0.17
N PRO A 58 -3.34 -5.17 0.07
CA PRO A 58 -4.21 -4.41 0.96
C PRO A 58 -3.95 -4.74 2.42
N ILE A 59 -4.15 -3.73 3.26
CA ILE A 59 -4.08 -3.85 4.70
C ILE A 59 -5.43 -4.35 5.19
N VAL A 60 -5.47 -5.61 5.62
CA VAL A 60 -6.67 -6.26 6.15
C VAL A 60 -7.11 -5.53 7.42
N GLU A 61 -8.40 -5.26 7.53
CA GLU A 61 -8.99 -4.63 8.71
C GLU A 61 -9.08 -5.62 9.87
N THR A 62 -9.28 -5.13 11.07
CA THR A 62 -9.53 -6.01 12.23
C THR A 62 -10.97 -5.82 12.68
N PRO A 63 -11.87 -6.75 12.32
CA PRO A 63 -13.26 -6.71 12.74
C PRO A 63 -13.42 -7.18 14.19
N PHE A 64 -14.30 -6.52 14.93
CA PHE A 64 -14.69 -6.90 16.27
C PHE A 64 -16.22 -7.08 16.37
N THR A 65 -16.63 -7.99 17.24
CA THR A 65 -18.03 -8.20 17.59
C THR A 65 -18.58 -7.01 18.40
N GLN A 66 -19.89 -7.00 18.67
CA GLN A 66 -20.48 -5.99 19.56
C GLN A 66 -19.94 -6.03 20.99
N ASP A 67 -19.51 -7.21 21.45
CA ASP A 67 -18.89 -7.43 22.76
C ASP A 67 -17.39 -7.15 22.79
N ASP A 68 -16.88 -6.47 21.76
CA ASP A 68 -15.48 -6.08 21.63
C ASP A 68 -14.49 -7.27 21.61
N LYS A 69 -14.89 -8.41 21.06
CA LYS A 69 -14.03 -9.57 20.80
C LYS A 69 -13.63 -9.59 19.33
N LEU A 70 -12.47 -10.15 19.03
CA LEU A 70 -12.07 -10.39 17.66
C LEU A 70 -13.14 -11.21 16.92
N ASP A 71 -13.64 -10.70 15.79
CA ASP A 71 -14.62 -11.40 14.95
C ASP A 71 -13.84 -12.22 13.89
N THR A 72 -13.49 -13.45 14.26
CA THR A 72 -12.73 -14.36 13.40
C THR A 72 -13.49 -14.75 12.15
N ASP A 73 -14.82 -14.82 12.19
CA ASP A 73 -15.63 -15.12 10.99
C ASP A 73 -15.58 -13.97 10.00
N ALA A 74 -15.70 -12.72 10.47
CA ALA A 74 -15.59 -11.54 9.61
C ALA A 74 -14.16 -11.37 9.06
N LEU A 75 -13.14 -11.67 9.86
CA LEU A 75 -11.74 -11.65 9.42
C LEU A 75 -11.48 -12.71 8.33
N ALA A 76 -12.00 -13.92 8.50
CA ALA A 76 -11.93 -14.97 7.50
C ALA A 76 -12.66 -14.57 6.20
N ALA A 77 -13.86 -13.98 6.31
CA ALA A 77 -14.63 -13.50 5.17
C ALA A 77 -13.88 -12.41 4.37
N GLU A 78 -13.13 -11.55 5.04
CA GLU A 78 -12.30 -10.54 4.35
C GLU A 78 -11.12 -11.18 3.60
N VAL A 79 -10.45 -12.17 4.17
CA VAL A 79 -9.41 -12.95 3.48
C VAL A 79 -9.98 -13.62 2.23
N GLU A 80 -11.14 -14.25 2.32
CA GLU A 80 -11.80 -14.89 1.19
C GLU A 80 -12.21 -13.85 0.12
N PHE A 81 -12.71 -12.69 0.54
CA PHE A 81 -13.04 -11.58 -0.35
C PHE A 81 -11.82 -11.14 -1.18
N ILE A 82 -10.65 -10.93 -0.53
CA ILE A 82 -9.41 -10.56 -1.20
C ILE A 82 -8.96 -11.67 -2.18
N ASN A 83 -9.06 -12.93 -1.80
CA ASN A 83 -8.74 -14.05 -2.67
C ASN A 83 -9.69 -14.13 -3.89
N ARG A 84 -11.01 -13.96 -3.71
CA ARG A 84 -11.98 -13.91 -4.82
C ARG A 84 -11.69 -12.73 -5.76
N GLY A 85 -11.23 -11.61 -5.21
CA GLY A 85 -10.80 -10.43 -5.97
C GLY A 85 -9.54 -10.65 -6.80
N ARG A 86 -8.86 -11.79 -6.66
CA ARG A 86 -7.58 -12.14 -7.32
C ARG A 86 -6.47 -11.16 -7.01
N VAL A 87 -6.48 -10.59 -5.82
CA VAL A 87 -5.47 -9.67 -5.34
C VAL A 87 -4.18 -10.43 -5.05
N ASN A 88 -3.02 -9.84 -5.31
CA ASN A 88 -1.73 -10.53 -5.22
C ASN A 88 -1.34 -10.93 -3.80
N GLY A 89 -1.70 -10.12 -2.80
CA GLY A 89 -1.42 -10.45 -1.41
C GLY A 89 -2.25 -9.63 -0.45
N MET A 90 -1.93 -9.74 0.84
CA MET A 90 -2.54 -8.98 1.94
C MET A 90 -1.59 -8.89 3.13
N ILE A 91 -1.75 -7.86 3.94
CA ILE A 91 -0.92 -7.59 5.13
C ILE A 91 -1.81 -7.42 6.36
N TRP A 92 -1.43 -8.04 7.50
CA TRP A 92 -2.10 -7.87 8.79
C TRP A 92 -1.17 -8.23 9.95
N PRO A 93 -1.30 -7.61 11.14
CA PRO A 93 -1.94 -6.33 11.39
C PRO A 93 -0.91 -5.18 11.40
N VAL A 94 -1.23 -4.11 10.69
CA VAL A 94 -0.46 -2.86 10.73
C VAL A 94 -1.38 -1.69 11.10
N PHE A 95 -1.03 -0.42 10.78
CA PHE A 95 -1.78 0.75 11.24
C PHE A 95 -3.27 0.72 10.89
N ALA A 96 -3.63 0.46 9.63
CA ALA A 96 -5.04 0.40 9.22
C ALA A 96 -5.80 -0.79 9.84
N SER A 97 -5.09 -1.76 10.39
CA SER A 97 -5.65 -2.89 11.15
C SER A 97 -5.76 -2.61 12.66
N SER A 98 -5.48 -1.38 13.11
CA SER A 98 -5.47 -1.02 14.56
C SER A 98 -4.59 -1.92 15.43
N TRP A 99 -3.41 -2.29 14.91
CA TRP A 99 -2.52 -3.32 15.45
C TRP A 99 -2.17 -3.14 16.94
N SER A 100 -2.06 -1.89 17.42
CA SER A 100 -1.67 -1.60 18.81
C SER A 100 -2.81 -1.81 19.82
N THR A 101 -4.02 -2.05 19.36
CA THR A 101 -5.19 -2.33 20.20
C THR A 101 -5.40 -3.82 20.46
N LEU A 102 -4.65 -4.67 19.77
CA LEU A 102 -4.77 -6.12 19.89
C LEU A 102 -3.99 -6.63 21.10
N SER A 103 -4.64 -7.47 21.90
CA SER A 103 -3.95 -8.34 22.84
C SER A 103 -3.08 -9.37 22.12
N GLU A 104 -2.13 -9.98 22.83
CA GLU A 104 -1.31 -11.07 22.27
C GLU A 104 -2.17 -12.23 21.77
N ALA A 105 -3.20 -12.61 22.55
CA ALA A 105 -4.12 -13.69 22.19
C ALA A 105 -4.88 -13.38 20.89
N GLU A 106 -5.49 -12.20 20.78
CA GLU A 106 -6.19 -11.77 19.55
C GLU A 106 -5.27 -11.71 18.34
N ARG A 107 -4.01 -11.34 18.56
CA ARG A 107 -3.01 -11.26 17.50
C ARG A 107 -2.62 -12.64 16.96
N LEU A 108 -2.42 -13.62 17.83
CA LEU A 108 -2.09 -14.99 17.43
C LEU A 108 -3.30 -15.66 16.79
N GLU A 109 -4.47 -15.56 17.41
CA GLU A 109 -5.73 -16.10 16.89
C GLU A 109 -6.10 -15.50 15.51
N GLY A 110 -5.95 -14.19 15.36
CA GLY A 110 -6.20 -13.51 14.08
C GLY A 110 -5.24 -13.96 12.98
N ALA A 111 -3.96 -14.13 13.30
CA ALA A 111 -2.97 -14.65 12.35
C ALA A 111 -3.32 -16.09 11.91
N GLU A 112 -3.66 -16.96 12.84
CA GLU A 112 -4.09 -18.34 12.56
C GLU A 112 -5.36 -18.36 11.71
N THR A 113 -6.35 -17.54 12.05
CA THR A 113 -7.60 -17.38 11.30
C THR A 113 -7.32 -16.99 9.84
N MET A 114 -6.51 -15.97 9.62
CA MET A 114 -6.18 -15.50 8.26
C MET A 114 -5.45 -16.59 7.46
N LEU A 115 -4.46 -17.24 8.06
CA LEU A 115 -3.65 -18.26 7.40
C LEU A 115 -4.49 -19.50 7.08
N ALA A 116 -5.42 -19.88 7.95
CA ALA A 116 -6.38 -20.95 7.71
C ALA A 116 -7.36 -20.62 6.58
N ALA A 117 -7.96 -19.42 6.62
CA ALA A 117 -8.91 -18.96 5.59
C ALA A 117 -8.25 -18.78 4.21
N GLY A 118 -6.99 -18.36 4.18
CA GLY A 118 -6.22 -18.18 2.94
C GLY A 118 -5.56 -19.44 2.39
N LYS A 119 -5.71 -20.58 3.07
CA LYS A 119 -5.06 -21.83 2.65
C LYS A 119 -5.54 -22.29 1.27
N GLY A 120 -4.58 -22.49 0.36
CA GLY A 120 -4.87 -22.83 -1.04
C GLY A 120 -5.29 -21.65 -1.92
N GLY A 121 -5.46 -20.45 -1.34
CA GLY A 121 -5.69 -19.21 -2.08
C GLY A 121 -4.45 -18.73 -2.84
N LYS A 122 -4.67 -17.88 -3.84
CA LYS A 122 -3.60 -17.32 -4.68
C LYS A 122 -2.95 -16.06 -4.08
N SER A 123 -3.62 -15.38 -3.17
CA SER A 123 -3.07 -14.19 -2.50
C SER A 123 -2.00 -14.59 -1.49
N ALA A 124 -0.88 -13.89 -1.48
CA ALA A 124 0.13 -14.04 -0.44
C ALA A 124 -0.36 -13.43 0.88
N ILE A 125 -0.09 -14.08 2.00
CA ILE A 125 -0.44 -13.56 3.33
C ILE A 125 0.83 -13.19 4.06
N ALA A 126 0.99 -11.89 4.33
CA ALA A 126 2.08 -11.33 5.09
C ALA A 126 1.62 -10.96 6.51
N ILE A 127 2.20 -11.59 7.53
CA ILE A 127 1.86 -11.34 8.92
C ILE A 127 2.85 -10.34 9.53
N ALA A 128 2.31 -9.27 10.11
CA ALA A 128 3.12 -8.26 10.76
C ALA A 128 3.48 -8.69 12.20
N VAL A 129 4.72 -8.44 12.62
CA VAL A 129 5.32 -9.02 13.83
C VAL A 129 5.76 -8.01 14.89
N GLN A 130 5.57 -6.71 14.67
CA GLN A 130 5.81 -5.69 15.72
C GLN A 130 4.87 -5.89 16.90
N ASN A 131 5.28 -5.40 18.06
CA ASN A 131 4.48 -5.43 19.29
C ASN A 131 4.52 -4.06 19.99
N ALA A 132 3.54 -3.78 20.86
CA ALA A 132 3.38 -2.48 21.50
C ALA A 132 4.53 -2.10 22.46
N GLN A 133 5.25 -3.08 22.94
CA GLN A 133 6.41 -2.89 23.84
C GLN A 133 7.73 -2.74 23.09
N TRP A 134 7.71 -2.91 21.77
CA TRP A 134 8.90 -2.94 20.90
C TRP A 134 9.93 -3.99 21.33
N ASP A 135 9.48 -5.06 22.00
CA ASP A 135 10.32 -6.16 22.45
C ASP A 135 10.72 -7.06 21.27
N VAL A 136 12.02 -7.16 21.05
CA VAL A 136 12.58 -7.96 19.93
C VAL A 136 12.25 -9.45 20.09
N GLY A 137 12.32 -9.97 21.33
CA GLY A 137 12.00 -11.37 21.60
C GLY A 137 10.58 -11.74 21.24
N THR A 138 9.62 -10.86 21.54
CA THR A 138 8.23 -11.01 21.16
C THR A 138 8.03 -10.95 19.65
N SER A 139 8.69 -10.01 18.96
CA SER A 139 8.64 -9.95 17.49
C SER A 139 9.21 -11.21 16.83
N VAL A 140 10.28 -11.77 17.36
CA VAL A 140 10.85 -13.05 16.92
C VAL A 140 9.88 -14.21 17.16
N ARG A 141 9.19 -14.25 18.31
CA ARG A 141 8.16 -15.28 18.56
C ARG A 141 7.02 -15.20 17.55
N TYR A 142 6.54 -13.98 17.26
CA TYR A 142 5.48 -13.77 16.26
C TYR A 142 5.93 -14.18 14.86
N ALA A 143 7.16 -13.90 14.47
CA ALA A 143 7.71 -14.32 13.19
C ALA A 143 7.75 -15.84 13.06
N LYS A 144 8.24 -16.54 14.09
CA LYS A 144 8.24 -18.02 14.13
C LYS A 144 6.83 -18.60 14.12
N HIS A 145 5.91 -18.00 14.86
CA HIS A 145 4.51 -18.42 14.88
C HIS A 145 3.87 -18.27 13.47
N ALA A 146 4.05 -17.12 12.82
CA ALA A 146 3.55 -16.89 11.46
C ALA A 146 4.12 -17.93 10.47
N ALA A 147 5.41 -18.20 10.52
CA ALA A 147 6.07 -19.19 9.68
C ALA A 147 5.54 -20.61 9.93
N ALA A 148 5.35 -20.99 11.20
CA ALA A 148 4.83 -22.31 11.56
C ALA A 148 3.39 -22.54 11.07
N HIS A 149 2.59 -21.49 10.91
CA HIS A 149 1.21 -21.55 10.43
C HIS A 149 1.07 -21.26 8.92
N GLY A 150 2.18 -21.13 8.20
CA GLY A 150 2.20 -21.05 6.73
C GLY A 150 2.04 -19.66 6.15
N ALA A 151 2.50 -18.63 6.84
CA ALA A 151 2.61 -17.29 6.26
C ALA A 151 3.54 -17.29 5.04
N ASP A 152 3.24 -16.45 4.07
CA ASP A 152 4.05 -16.28 2.86
C ASP A 152 5.19 -15.27 3.05
N ALA A 153 5.02 -14.32 3.96
CA ALA A 153 5.98 -13.29 4.32
C ALA A 153 5.73 -12.77 5.74
N ILE A 154 6.72 -12.11 6.32
CA ILE A 154 6.56 -11.33 7.55
C ILE A 154 6.76 -9.85 7.27
N VAL A 155 6.06 -9.01 8.03
CA VAL A 155 6.16 -7.54 7.96
C VAL A 155 6.58 -7.02 9.33
N ALA A 156 7.37 -5.96 9.38
CA ALA A 156 7.63 -5.27 10.62
C ALA A 156 7.61 -3.74 10.42
N ILE A 157 7.06 -3.06 11.42
CA ILE A 157 7.17 -1.62 11.62
C ILE A 157 8.42 -1.38 12.48
N PRO A 158 9.21 -0.31 12.23
CA PRO A 158 10.44 -0.07 12.98
C PRO A 158 10.17 0.23 14.46
N LEU A 159 11.17 -0.01 15.29
CA LEU A 159 11.19 0.36 16.71
C LEU A 159 10.68 1.79 16.90
N ASN A 160 9.82 2.00 17.89
CA ASN A 160 9.22 3.30 18.20
C ASN A 160 8.69 4.04 16.96
N ASN A 161 8.10 3.32 16.00
CA ASN A 161 7.63 3.86 14.74
C ASN A 161 8.69 4.66 13.95
N GLY A 162 9.98 4.38 14.15
CA GLY A 162 11.09 5.05 13.48
C GLY A 162 11.39 6.46 14.00
N TRP A 163 10.85 6.85 15.16
CA TRP A 163 11.10 8.15 15.76
C TRP A 163 12.11 8.05 16.89
N ASN A 164 13.13 8.93 16.89
CA ASN A 164 14.12 9.03 17.94
C ASN A 164 14.82 7.68 18.27
N VAL A 165 15.09 6.89 17.25
CA VAL A 165 15.79 5.60 17.34
C VAL A 165 17.06 5.67 16.52
N ASP A 166 18.16 5.17 17.10
CA ASP A 166 19.42 5.04 16.39
C ASP A 166 19.30 4.04 15.23
N ASP A 167 19.94 4.34 14.11
CA ASP A 167 19.93 3.52 12.90
C ASP A 167 20.41 2.08 13.18
N GLN A 168 21.44 1.92 14.03
CA GLN A 168 21.97 0.60 14.34
C GLN A 168 20.96 -0.22 15.13
N ALA A 169 20.24 0.40 16.07
CA ALA A 169 19.17 -0.27 16.81
C ALA A 169 18.03 -0.73 15.87
N ILE A 170 17.68 0.07 14.87
CA ILE A 170 16.73 -0.33 13.83
C ILE A 170 17.26 -1.52 13.04
N ILE A 171 18.51 -1.47 12.59
CA ILE A 171 19.14 -2.58 11.85
C ILE A 171 19.14 -3.86 12.70
N ASP A 172 19.56 -3.79 13.95
CA ASP A 172 19.66 -4.97 14.83
C ASP A 172 18.29 -5.58 15.11
N TYR A 173 17.26 -4.75 15.29
CA TYR A 173 15.87 -5.20 15.41
C TYR A 173 15.42 -5.99 14.17
N TYR A 174 15.60 -5.44 12.98
CA TYR A 174 15.20 -6.11 11.75
C TYR A 174 16.06 -7.34 11.41
N LYS A 175 17.35 -7.32 11.77
CA LYS A 175 18.23 -8.50 11.67
C LYS A 175 17.74 -9.65 12.53
N ALA A 176 17.36 -9.38 13.77
CA ALA A 176 16.84 -10.40 14.67
C ALA A 176 15.53 -11.01 14.13
N ILE A 177 14.61 -10.17 13.62
CA ILE A 177 13.37 -10.63 12.99
C ILE A 177 13.67 -11.43 11.71
N GLY A 178 14.51 -10.92 10.83
CA GLY A 178 14.85 -11.56 9.56
C GLY A 178 15.59 -12.88 9.71
N ALA A 179 16.36 -13.05 10.82
CA ALA A 179 17.02 -14.30 11.15
C ALA A 179 16.11 -15.34 11.83
N ALA A 180 14.89 -14.95 12.20
CA ALA A 180 13.96 -15.85 12.91
C ALA A 180 13.33 -16.91 12.01
N THR A 181 13.25 -16.64 10.70
CA THR A 181 12.62 -17.50 9.69
C THR A 181 13.25 -17.29 8.31
N ASP A 182 13.00 -18.20 7.37
CA ASP A 182 13.38 -18.05 5.96
C ASP A 182 12.37 -17.26 5.13
N LEU A 183 11.30 -16.75 5.76
CA LEU A 183 10.28 -15.97 5.06
C LEU A 183 10.83 -14.62 4.58
N PRO A 184 10.38 -14.12 3.43
CA PRO A 184 10.64 -12.75 3.01
C PRO A 184 10.23 -11.75 4.09
N LEU A 185 11.14 -10.84 4.44
CA LEU A 185 10.86 -9.73 5.32
C LEU A 185 10.47 -8.50 4.51
N ILE A 186 9.30 -7.96 4.80
CA ILE A 186 8.79 -6.69 4.28
C ILE A 186 9.02 -5.63 5.36
N VAL A 187 9.80 -4.60 5.05
CA VAL A 187 10.03 -3.47 5.96
C VAL A 187 9.01 -2.39 5.66
N GLN A 188 8.17 -2.03 6.63
CA GLN A 188 7.35 -0.82 6.51
C GLN A 188 8.16 0.35 7.04
N THR A 189 8.50 1.32 6.19
CA THR A 189 9.26 2.49 6.64
C THR A 189 8.38 3.46 7.41
N ARG A 190 8.94 4.10 8.42
CA ARG A 190 8.26 5.10 9.26
C ARG A 190 9.27 6.11 9.83
N GLY A 191 8.74 7.19 10.39
CA GLY A 191 9.54 8.16 11.13
C GLY A 191 10.59 8.84 10.26
N THR A 192 11.85 8.70 10.66
CA THR A 192 13.01 9.34 10.00
C THR A 192 13.89 8.36 9.21
N MET A 193 13.38 7.15 8.89
CA MET A 193 14.15 6.15 8.14
C MET A 193 14.60 6.68 6.78
N SER A 194 15.90 6.88 6.62
CA SER A 194 16.49 7.37 5.37
C SER A 194 16.63 6.28 4.31
N VAL A 195 16.88 6.67 3.07
CA VAL A 195 17.24 5.74 1.98
C VAL A 195 18.54 5.02 2.31
N GLU A 196 19.53 5.72 2.86
CA GLU A 196 20.83 5.14 3.25
C GLU A 196 20.66 4.04 4.31
N LEU A 197 19.78 4.28 5.31
CA LEU A 197 19.43 3.26 6.29
C LEU A 197 18.81 2.02 5.61
N MET A 198 17.88 2.23 4.71
CA MET A 198 17.23 1.13 3.97
C MET A 198 18.23 0.32 3.14
N LEU A 199 19.19 0.97 2.48
CA LEU A 199 20.23 0.30 1.71
C LEU A 199 21.19 -0.49 2.62
N ARG A 200 21.57 0.05 3.78
CA ARG A 200 22.36 -0.67 4.80
C ARG A 200 21.60 -1.90 5.33
N MET A 201 20.31 -1.77 5.60
CA MET A 201 19.45 -2.89 6.01
C MET A 201 19.39 -3.97 4.94
N PHE A 202 19.17 -3.59 3.69
CA PHE A 202 19.10 -4.53 2.57
C PHE A 202 20.41 -5.33 2.40
N GLN A 203 21.56 -4.69 2.59
CA GLN A 203 22.88 -5.36 2.55
C GLN A 203 23.11 -6.34 3.70
N GLN A 204 22.54 -6.06 4.88
CA GLN A 204 22.79 -6.81 6.10
C GLN A 204 21.73 -7.87 6.44
N ILE A 205 20.55 -7.81 5.79
CA ILE A 205 19.40 -8.66 6.11
C ILE A 205 19.02 -9.45 4.85
N PRO A 206 19.53 -10.67 4.66
CA PRO A 206 19.32 -11.45 3.43
C PRO A 206 17.83 -11.76 3.14
N THR A 207 17.00 -11.81 4.18
CA THR A 207 15.56 -12.04 4.06
C THR A 207 14.77 -10.79 3.71
N MET A 208 15.34 -9.59 3.78
CA MET A 208 14.68 -8.36 3.34
C MET A 208 14.48 -8.39 1.81
N LYS A 209 13.26 -8.59 1.37
CA LYS A 209 12.89 -8.69 -0.06
C LYS A 209 11.98 -7.57 -0.53
N ALA A 210 11.37 -6.86 0.42
CA ALA A 210 10.40 -5.84 0.07
C ALA A 210 10.34 -4.72 1.11
N THR A 211 9.80 -3.58 0.69
CA THR A 211 9.48 -2.46 1.58
C THR A 211 8.15 -1.83 1.18
N LYS A 212 7.38 -1.43 2.17
CA LYS A 212 6.27 -0.48 2.05
C LYS A 212 6.80 0.88 2.45
N ASP A 213 7.11 1.73 1.45
CA ASP A 213 7.78 3.01 1.70
C ASP A 213 6.77 4.14 1.95
N GLU A 214 6.82 4.73 3.16
CA GLU A 214 5.85 5.74 3.63
C GLU A 214 6.53 7.02 4.16
N VAL A 215 7.86 7.11 4.07
CA VAL A 215 8.60 8.25 4.65
C VAL A 215 8.74 9.38 3.64
N GLY A 216 8.42 10.61 4.07
CA GLY A 216 8.61 11.82 3.27
C GLY A 216 7.86 11.77 1.94
N ASN A 217 8.58 12.05 0.83
CA ASN A 217 8.06 11.89 -0.52
C ASN A 217 8.56 10.57 -1.13
N PRO A 218 7.76 9.52 -1.21
CA PRO A 218 8.19 8.23 -1.75
C PRO A 218 8.67 8.29 -3.20
N LEU A 219 8.17 9.23 -4.01
CA LEU A 219 8.60 9.42 -5.41
C LEU A 219 10.06 9.86 -5.54
N GLU A 220 10.59 10.58 -4.55
CA GLU A 220 12.01 10.96 -4.51
C GLU A 220 12.91 9.81 -4.03
N ARG A 221 12.34 8.85 -3.31
CA ARG A 221 13.05 7.75 -2.67
C ARG A 221 13.14 6.50 -3.53
N ILE A 222 12.18 6.31 -4.45
CA ILE A 222 12.04 5.07 -5.22
C ILE A 222 13.25 4.82 -6.13
N ALA A 223 13.71 5.81 -6.89
CA ALA A 223 14.83 5.63 -7.81
C ALA A 223 16.14 5.23 -7.11
N PRO A 224 16.59 5.93 -6.03
CA PRO A 224 17.77 5.48 -5.26
C PRO A 224 17.61 4.10 -4.62
N LEU A 225 16.42 3.71 -4.19
CA LEU A 225 16.18 2.36 -3.64
C LEU A 225 16.32 1.28 -4.72
N ILE A 226 15.75 1.50 -5.91
CA ILE A 226 15.87 0.59 -7.06
C ILE A 226 17.34 0.43 -7.44
N GLU A 227 18.03 1.54 -7.65
CA GLU A 227 19.43 1.59 -8.07
C GLU A 227 20.35 0.95 -7.05
N GLY A 228 20.27 1.37 -5.78
CA GLY A 228 21.13 0.87 -4.70
C GLY A 228 20.91 -0.59 -4.33
N THR A 229 19.76 -1.17 -4.67
CA THR A 229 19.48 -2.60 -4.48
C THR A 229 19.64 -3.44 -5.74
N ASN A 230 20.14 -2.84 -6.85
CA ASN A 230 20.20 -3.49 -8.16
C ASN A 230 18.87 -4.15 -8.52
N ASN A 231 17.76 -3.47 -8.25
CA ASN A 231 16.41 -3.94 -8.58
C ASN A 231 15.99 -5.25 -7.88
N LYS A 232 16.58 -5.56 -6.73
CA LYS A 232 16.32 -6.78 -5.95
C LYS A 232 15.43 -6.56 -4.73
N LEU A 233 14.95 -5.33 -4.52
CA LEU A 233 14.01 -4.96 -3.47
C LEU A 233 12.69 -4.57 -4.11
N ALA A 234 11.60 -5.24 -3.76
CA ALA A 234 10.27 -4.82 -4.14
C ALA A 234 9.86 -3.58 -3.32
N VAL A 235 9.45 -2.50 -3.96
CA VAL A 235 9.04 -1.27 -3.28
C VAL A 235 7.57 -1.00 -3.54
N TRP A 236 6.74 -1.09 -2.51
CA TRP A 236 5.33 -0.69 -2.53
C TRP A 236 5.17 0.75 -2.08
N ALA A 237 4.26 1.47 -2.74
CA ALA A 237 3.75 2.72 -2.21
C ALA A 237 2.75 2.46 -1.05
N ALA A 238 2.61 3.46 -0.16
CA ALA A 238 1.68 3.39 0.96
C ALA A 238 0.23 3.27 0.52
N GLY A 239 -0.15 4.05 -0.48
CA GLY A 239 -1.46 4.05 -1.09
C GLY A 239 -2.59 4.45 -0.17
N GLY A 240 -2.45 5.58 0.52
CA GLY A 240 -3.50 6.11 1.38
C GLY A 240 -4.86 6.12 0.67
N GLY A 241 -5.75 5.21 1.05
CA GLY A 241 -7.05 5.05 0.42
C GLY A 241 -6.95 4.48 -1.00
N THR A 242 -7.04 5.31 -2.01
CA THR A 242 -7.00 4.93 -3.43
C THR A 242 -5.67 5.24 -4.13
N GLY A 243 -4.75 5.99 -3.47
CA GLY A 243 -3.41 6.32 -3.96
C GLY A 243 -3.35 7.14 -5.25
N ASN A 244 -2.14 7.51 -5.65
CA ASN A 244 -1.84 8.10 -6.96
C ASN A 244 -1.26 7.04 -7.93
N LEU A 245 -1.76 5.83 -7.83
CA LEU A 245 -1.20 4.62 -8.38
C LEU A 245 -0.75 4.75 -9.84
N LEU A 246 -1.65 5.19 -10.72
CA LEU A 246 -1.40 5.17 -12.16
C LEU A 246 -0.56 6.33 -12.67
N LEU A 247 -0.74 7.50 -12.08
CA LEU A 247 -0.17 8.73 -12.63
C LEU A 247 1.26 8.96 -12.16
N GLU A 248 1.60 8.46 -10.97
CA GLU A 248 2.87 8.74 -10.33
C GLU A 248 3.60 7.48 -9.88
N GLU A 249 2.94 6.59 -9.14
CA GLU A 249 3.61 5.49 -8.45
C GLU A 249 4.07 4.37 -9.38
N LEU A 250 3.18 3.80 -10.20
CA LEU A 250 3.59 2.76 -11.16
C LEU A 250 4.59 3.27 -12.20
N PRO A 251 4.42 4.48 -12.80
CA PRO A 251 5.43 5.05 -13.68
C PRO A 251 6.79 5.28 -13.02
N ALA A 252 6.84 5.60 -11.72
CA ALA A 252 8.08 5.78 -10.98
C ALA A 252 8.81 4.46 -10.66
N GLY A 253 8.15 3.30 -10.82
CA GLY A 253 8.76 1.99 -10.60
C GLY A 253 8.32 1.27 -9.33
N PHE A 254 7.29 1.74 -8.64
CA PHE A 254 6.69 0.95 -7.56
C PHE A 254 6.09 -0.34 -8.10
N VAL A 255 6.27 -1.44 -7.36
CA VAL A 255 5.73 -2.75 -7.75
C VAL A 255 4.25 -2.89 -7.45
N GLY A 256 3.64 -1.92 -6.79
CA GLY A 256 2.23 -1.90 -6.40
C GLY A 256 1.96 -0.99 -5.22
N LEU A 257 0.86 -1.27 -4.54
CA LEU A 257 0.24 -0.42 -3.56
C LEU A 257 -0.23 -1.25 -2.36
N CYS A 258 -0.20 -0.67 -1.16
CA CYS A 258 -0.77 -1.26 0.05
C CYS A 258 -1.99 -0.44 0.53
N PRO A 259 -3.14 -0.50 -0.17
CA PRO A 259 -4.33 0.26 0.18
C PRO A 259 -5.11 -0.42 1.31
N THR A 260 -6.24 0.15 1.68
CA THR A 260 -7.29 -0.56 2.42
C THR A 260 -8.08 -1.49 1.48
N PRO A 261 -8.81 -2.51 1.98
CA PRO A 261 -9.35 -3.61 1.16
C PRO A 261 -10.56 -3.26 0.31
N GLN A 262 -11.25 -2.17 0.61
CA GLN A 262 -12.56 -1.81 0.05
C GLN A 262 -12.65 -1.87 -1.48
N PHE A 263 -11.56 -1.47 -2.15
CA PHE A 263 -11.45 -1.40 -3.61
C PHE A 263 -10.33 -2.31 -4.16
N ALA A 264 -9.84 -3.27 -3.37
CA ALA A 264 -8.64 -4.01 -3.71
C ALA A 264 -8.75 -4.78 -5.03
N ASP A 265 -9.87 -5.41 -5.31
CA ASP A 265 -10.12 -6.14 -6.56
C ASP A 265 -10.19 -5.22 -7.80
N LEU A 266 -10.71 -4.01 -7.64
CA LEU A 266 -10.75 -3.00 -8.70
C LEU A 266 -9.37 -2.40 -8.97
N LEU A 267 -8.64 -2.02 -7.91
CA LEU A 267 -7.28 -1.50 -8.04
C LEU A 267 -6.30 -2.56 -8.56
N GLN A 268 -6.52 -3.84 -8.23
CA GLN A 268 -5.77 -4.94 -8.82
C GLN A 268 -6.00 -5.01 -10.34
N GLN A 269 -7.24 -4.86 -10.80
CA GLN A 269 -7.55 -4.80 -12.22
C GLN A 269 -6.90 -3.60 -12.91
N VAL A 270 -6.90 -2.45 -12.25
CA VAL A 270 -6.21 -1.24 -12.73
C VAL A 270 -4.73 -1.53 -12.99
N GLN A 271 -4.04 -2.17 -12.06
CA GLN A 271 -2.62 -2.53 -12.24
C GLN A 271 -2.42 -3.56 -13.36
N GLU A 272 -3.27 -4.59 -13.43
CA GLU A 272 -3.20 -5.60 -14.48
C GLU A 272 -3.37 -4.97 -15.88
N LEU A 273 -4.32 -4.08 -16.04
CA LEU A 273 -4.52 -3.33 -17.29
C LEU A 273 -3.31 -2.45 -17.63
N TYR A 274 -2.77 -1.74 -16.64
CA TYR A 274 -1.59 -0.90 -16.82
C TYR A 274 -0.39 -1.72 -17.31
N TRP A 275 -0.11 -2.85 -16.66
CA TRP A 275 1.02 -3.72 -17.03
C TRP A 275 0.81 -4.46 -18.35
N ALA A 276 -0.44 -4.71 -18.73
CA ALA A 276 -0.78 -5.24 -20.05
C ALA A 276 -0.67 -4.20 -21.18
N GLY A 277 -0.34 -2.94 -20.86
CA GLY A 277 -0.25 -1.83 -21.81
C GLY A 277 -1.59 -1.17 -22.13
N ASN A 278 -2.69 -1.63 -21.54
CA ASN A 278 -4.04 -1.09 -21.69
C ASN A 278 -4.23 0.16 -20.80
N LYS A 279 -3.36 1.16 -21.00
CA LYS A 279 -3.27 2.33 -20.12
C LYS A 279 -4.55 3.16 -20.07
N ARG A 280 -5.32 3.23 -21.18
CA ARG A 280 -6.57 3.97 -21.25
C ARG A 280 -7.65 3.32 -20.38
N GLU A 281 -7.84 2.02 -20.52
CA GLU A 281 -8.80 1.25 -19.73
C GLU A 281 -8.45 1.25 -18.24
N ALA A 282 -7.14 1.18 -17.93
CA ALA A 282 -6.64 1.33 -16.58
C ALA A 282 -7.01 2.69 -15.99
N PHE A 283 -6.81 3.77 -16.75
CA PHE A 283 -7.15 5.13 -16.33
C PHE A 283 -8.66 5.32 -16.14
N ASP A 284 -9.47 4.80 -17.06
CA ASP A 284 -10.93 4.88 -16.97
C ASP A 284 -11.46 4.15 -15.73
N MET A 285 -10.95 2.96 -15.44
CA MET A 285 -11.33 2.20 -14.24
C MET A 285 -10.86 2.89 -12.96
N TYR A 286 -9.62 3.38 -12.94
CA TYR A 286 -9.07 4.12 -11.80
C TYR A 286 -9.89 5.38 -11.51
N GLY A 287 -10.26 6.14 -12.55
CA GLY A 287 -11.11 7.32 -12.42
C GLY A 287 -12.47 7.01 -11.80
N ARG A 288 -13.07 5.85 -12.12
CA ARG A 288 -14.32 5.39 -11.49
C ARG A 288 -14.17 5.11 -10.01
N VAL A 289 -13.07 4.43 -9.62
CA VAL A 289 -12.78 4.15 -8.20
C VAL A 289 -12.57 5.46 -7.44
N GLN A 290 -11.79 6.38 -8.00
CA GLN A 290 -11.53 7.69 -7.39
C GLN A 290 -12.82 8.50 -7.22
N ALA A 291 -13.64 8.59 -8.26
CA ALA A 291 -14.92 9.29 -8.21
C ALA A 291 -15.87 8.68 -7.17
N PHE A 292 -15.93 7.35 -7.11
CA PHE A 292 -16.75 6.65 -6.11
C PHE A 292 -16.26 6.92 -4.68
N ALA A 293 -14.96 6.91 -4.45
CA ALA A 293 -14.37 7.16 -3.14
C ALA A 293 -14.64 8.59 -2.60
N THR A 294 -15.08 9.54 -3.44
CA THR A 294 -15.52 10.88 -3.01
C THR A 294 -16.93 10.89 -2.40
N ILE A 295 -17.71 9.83 -2.57
CA ILE A 295 -19.03 9.73 -1.99
C ILE A 295 -18.89 9.63 -0.46
N HIS A 296 -19.65 10.44 0.27
CA HIS A 296 -19.60 10.45 1.72
C HIS A 296 -19.96 9.07 2.30
N GLY A 297 -19.08 8.51 3.10
CA GLY A 297 -19.24 7.18 3.69
C GLY A 297 -18.92 6.00 2.76
N ALA A 298 -18.45 6.27 1.53
CA ALA A 298 -18.16 5.20 0.58
C ALA A 298 -17.09 4.23 1.09
N VAL A 299 -16.02 4.74 1.67
CA VAL A 299 -14.92 3.90 2.18
C VAL A 299 -15.36 3.16 3.44
N GLU A 300 -15.99 3.87 4.37
CA GLU A 300 -16.42 3.34 5.66
C GLU A 300 -17.51 2.25 5.55
N TYR A 301 -18.35 2.33 4.52
CA TYR A 301 -19.48 1.42 4.34
C TYR A 301 -19.25 0.32 3.28
N MET A 302 -18.19 0.41 2.50
CA MET A 302 -17.96 -0.46 1.35
C MET A 302 -17.94 -1.95 1.72
N MET A 303 -17.23 -2.34 2.78
CA MET A 303 -17.12 -3.75 3.18
C MET A 303 -18.48 -4.32 3.61
N ILE A 304 -19.34 -3.49 4.20
CA ILE A 304 -20.73 -3.86 4.53
C ILE A 304 -21.57 -3.90 3.25
N ALA A 305 -21.50 -2.89 2.39
CA ALA A 305 -22.26 -2.84 1.14
C ALA A 305 -21.91 -4.01 0.19
N ARG A 306 -20.70 -4.54 0.29
CA ARG A 306 -20.22 -5.72 -0.45
C ARG A 306 -20.51 -7.06 0.28
N GLY A 307 -21.14 -7.02 1.43
CA GLY A 307 -21.54 -8.22 2.21
C GLY A 307 -20.37 -8.95 2.87
N VAL A 308 -19.22 -8.29 3.05
CA VAL A 308 -18.06 -8.87 3.75
C VAL A 308 -18.23 -8.72 5.26
N PHE A 309 -18.62 -7.52 5.70
CA PHE A 309 -18.92 -7.24 7.11
C PHE A 309 -20.41 -7.09 7.36
N LYS A 310 -20.80 -7.26 8.60
CA LYS A 310 -22.17 -7.00 9.08
C LYS A 310 -22.29 -5.53 9.53
N GLU A 311 -23.50 -4.99 9.54
CA GLU A 311 -23.79 -3.65 10.11
C GLU A 311 -23.34 -3.54 11.58
N THR A 312 -23.26 -4.67 12.29
CA THR A 312 -22.85 -4.75 13.69
C THR A 312 -21.35 -4.89 13.90
N THR A 313 -20.56 -5.08 12.82
CA THR A 313 -19.09 -5.20 12.91
C THR A 313 -18.49 -3.89 13.40
N LYS A 314 -17.65 -3.96 14.42
CA LYS A 314 -16.94 -2.82 15.00
C LYS A 314 -15.47 -2.82 14.58
N GLN A 315 -14.84 -1.67 14.68
CA GLN A 315 -13.41 -1.48 14.59
C GLN A 315 -12.91 -0.71 15.80
N ARG A 316 -11.83 -1.15 16.41
CA ARG A 316 -11.17 -0.39 17.46
C ARG A 316 -10.35 0.74 16.85
N GLN A 317 -10.43 1.91 17.50
CA GLN A 317 -9.64 3.07 17.08
C GLN A 317 -8.21 2.93 17.60
N GLN A 318 -7.23 2.94 16.69
CA GLN A 318 -5.84 3.02 17.12
C GLN A 318 -5.55 4.44 17.63
N PRO A 319 -4.91 4.58 18.80
CA PRO A 319 -4.45 5.89 19.27
C PRO A 319 -3.55 6.54 18.23
N MET A 320 -3.79 7.81 17.93
CA MET A 320 -2.97 8.55 16.98
C MET A 320 -1.69 9.01 17.67
N GLU A 321 -0.54 8.57 17.13
CA GLU A 321 0.78 8.98 17.61
C GLU A 321 0.93 10.52 17.55
N PRO A 322 1.41 11.18 18.62
CA PRO A 322 1.58 12.64 18.64
C PRO A 322 2.48 13.15 17.54
N GLU A 323 3.52 12.41 17.18
CA GLU A 323 4.46 12.78 16.13
C GLU A 323 3.89 12.62 14.71
N ALA A 324 2.97 11.69 14.48
CA ALA A 324 2.30 11.53 13.20
C ALA A 324 1.48 12.78 12.80
N ARG A 325 1.02 13.54 13.79
CA ARG A 325 0.34 14.84 13.56
C ARG A 325 1.26 15.91 13.00
N ARG A 326 2.57 15.84 13.22
CA ARG A 326 3.55 16.82 12.77
C ARG A 326 4.08 16.56 11.35
N SER A 327 4.04 15.30 10.89
CA SER A 327 4.55 14.91 9.57
C SER A 327 3.57 15.16 8.41
N THR A 328 2.30 15.42 8.67
CA THR A 328 1.28 15.72 7.64
C THR A 328 1.30 17.15 7.10
N GLY A 329 2.30 17.97 7.49
CA GLY A 329 2.41 19.38 7.15
C GLY A 329 3.06 19.72 5.81
N GLY A 330 3.18 18.83 4.85
CA GLY A 330 3.88 19.13 3.61
C GLY A 330 3.58 18.17 2.44
N GLY A 331 2.35 18.18 1.97
CA GLY A 331 1.99 17.46 0.74
C GLY A 331 0.50 17.58 0.49
N ALA A 332 0.13 18.07 -0.68
CA ALA A 332 -1.23 18.32 -1.09
C ALA A 332 -2.16 17.18 -0.73
N ALA A 333 -3.19 17.52 0.03
CA ALA A 333 -4.45 16.79 0.15
C ALA A 333 -4.33 15.26 0.11
N ALA A 334 -3.69 14.66 1.11
CA ALA A 334 -4.17 13.38 1.61
C ALA A 334 -5.60 13.67 2.08
N THR A 335 -6.54 13.54 1.16
CA THR A 335 -7.96 13.56 1.48
C THR A 335 -8.17 12.61 2.64
N ALA A 336 -8.79 13.10 3.69
CA ALA A 336 -8.98 12.50 5.00
C ALA A 336 -9.84 11.22 4.97
N ALA A 337 -9.46 10.26 4.17
CA ALA A 337 -10.09 8.96 4.01
C ALA A 337 -9.09 7.84 4.30
N GLY A 338 -8.33 7.93 5.38
CA GLY A 338 -7.42 6.81 5.70
C GLY A 338 -6.39 7.03 6.79
N SER A 339 -6.29 8.19 7.42
CA SER A 339 -5.40 8.39 8.55
C SER A 339 -6.14 9.10 9.69
N GLY A 340 -6.65 8.37 10.61
CA GLY A 340 -6.78 8.61 12.04
C GLY A 340 -7.08 10.02 12.56
N GLY A 341 -8.04 10.72 12.03
CA GLY A 341 -8.61 11.87 12.68
C GLY A 341 -10.09 11.62 12.87
N GLY A 342 -10.53 11.18 14.08
CA GLY A 342 -11.92 10.93 14.43
C GLY A 342 -12.62 10.04 13.41
N ALA A 343 -12.17 8.78 13.28
CA ALA A 343 -12.63 7.89 12.23
C ALA A 343 -14.15 7.77 12.27
N ARG A 344 -14.79 8.25 11.22
CA ARG A 344 -16.19 7.92 10.97
C ARG A 344 -16.26 6.43 10.75
N THR A 345 -17.08 5.75 11.54
CA THR A 345 -17.36 4.34 11.34
C THR A 345 -18.62 4.20 10.50
N ALA A 346 -18.82 3.06 9.85
CA ALA A 346 -20.05 2.75 9.14
C ALA A 346 -21.32 2.98 10.00
N GLN A 347 -21.20 2.78 11.32
CA GLN A 347 -22.26 3.00 12.28
C GLN A 347 -22.64 4.48 12.47
N SER A 348 -21.78 5.43 12.11
CA SER A 348 -22.08 6.86 12.19
C SER A 348 -22.82 7.40 10.97
N LEU A 349 -23.02 6.60 9.93
CA LEU A 349 -23.72 7.00 8.71
C LEU A 349 -25.23 6.88 8.88
N THR A 350 -25.97 7.84 8.32
CA THR A 350 -27.43 7.75 8.22
C THR A 350 -27.83 6.68 7.20
N GLU A 351 -29.06 6.16 7.29
CA GLU A 351 -29.59 5.20 6.30
C GLU A 351 -29.62 5.79 4.88
N GLU A 352 -29.87 7.09 4.74
CA GLU A 352 -29.82 7.78 3.44
C GLU A 352 -28.40 7.76 2.86
N GLN A 353 -27.37 8.02 3.67
CA GLN A 353 -25.98 7.97 3.25
C GLN A 353 -25.57 6.54 2.83
N LYS A 354 -25.95 5.54 3.62
CA LYS A 354 -25.72 4.12 3.28
C LYS A 354 -26.43 3.73 2.01
N GLN A 355 -27.67 4.18 1.81
CA GLN A 355 -28.43 3.92 0.57
C GLN A 355 -27.77 4.57 -0.63
N THR A 356 -27.27 5.80 -0.50
CA THR A 356 -26.50 6.48 -1.56
C THR A 356 -25.28 5.65 -1.98
N VAL A 357 -24.54 5.09 -1.02
CA VAL A 357 -23.38 4.21 -1.31
C VAL A 357 -23.84 2.95 -2.04
N ARG A 358 -24.91 2.28 -1.58
CA ARG A 358 -25.44 1.06 -2.23
C ARG A 358 -25.89 1.33 -3.66
N ASP A 359 -26.61 2.41 -3.92
CA ASP A 359 -27.12 2.78 -5.25
C ASP A 359 -25.97 3.13 -6.20
N ALA A 360 -24.97 3.86 -5.71
CA ALA A 360 -23.79 4.18 -6.48
C ALA A 360 -22.95 2.92 -6.78
N LEU A 361 -22.79 2.02 -5.81
CA LEU A 361 -22.11 0.74 -6.00
C LEU A 361 -22.80 -0.08 -7.10
N ALA A 362 -24.11 -0.21 -7.02
CA ALA A 362 -24.92 -0.95 -8.01
C ALA A 362 -24.83 -0.34 -9.40
N SER A 363 -24.83 1.00 -9.50
CA SER A 363 -24.90 1.73 -10.78
C SER A 363 -23.53 1.87 -11.44
N TYR A 364 -22.45 2.11 -10.67
CA TYR A 364 -21.17 2.54 -11.23
C TYR A 364 -20.04 1.52 -11.13
N LEU A 365 -20.02 0.67 -10.09
CA LEU A 365 -18.92 -0.27 -9.86
C LEU A 365 -19.29 -1.74 -10.03
N LYS A 366 -20.55 -2.12 -9.81
CA LYS A 366 -20.98 -3.52 -9.84
C LYS A 366 -20.52 -4.30 -11.09
N PRO A 367 -20.55 -3.75 -12.32
CA PRO A 367 -20.09 -4.49 -13.52
C PRO A 367 -18.59 -4.85 -13.50
N TYR A 368 -17.80 -4.21 -12.64
CA TYR A 368 -16.35 -4.36 -12.59
C TYR A 368 -15.87 -5.17 -11.37
N LEU A 369 -16.77 -5.49 -10.45
CA LEU A 369 -16.42 -6.24 -9.24
C LEU A 369 -16.03 -7.68 -9.56
N ARG A 370 -14.99 -8.17 -8.90
CA ARG A 370 -14.57 -9.58 -8.94
C ARG A 370 -14.98 -10.34 -7.68
N ALA A 371 -15.25 -9.63 -6.59
CA ALA A 371 -15.59 -10.19 -5.29
C ALA A 371 -16.77 -9.48 -4.64
#